data_96f5d94b142982277a2e15e1c6b84c4b
#
_entry.id   96f5d94b142982277a2e15e1c6b84c4b
#
_cell.length_a   1.000
_cell.length_b   1.000
_cell.length_c   1.000
_cell.angle_alpha   90.00
_cell.angle_beta   90.00
_cell.angle_gamma   90.00
#
_symmetry.space_group_name_H-M   'P 1'
#
loop_
_entity.id
_entity.type
_entity.pdbx_description
1 polymer ?
#
loop_
_entity_poly.entity_id
_entity_poly.type
_entity_poly.pdbx_seq_one_letter_code
_entity_poly.pdbx_strand_id
1 'polypeptide(L)'
;DGGGDGQTTNIQNKGSDTMLQLAQAWSEMYAKKNPDVRVAVSGGGSGTGIAGIINGVVDIANCSRAMKPGEAEKAKEAHGVEASQFIMGLDCLAVYVHKDNPLEKITIEQLGQIFGEDGTITKWSQLGVDPPEGKDEIVRLSRQSNSGTYVYFKETVIPEGKSFKPGSLDMHGSKEVVELTAKTPGAIGYSGMGYATDEVKMLLVAKKDGDKAFAPNNENALSGDYPIARPLFMYTLGKPKPHVKAYIDWCLSPEGQKVVEATGYVPAPKK
;
A
#
# COMPACT_ATOMS: atom_id res chain seq x y z
N ASP A 1 -18.70 -11.71 -45.55
CA ASP A 1 -17.82 -10.82 -44.80
C ASP A 1 -18.60 -10.20 -43.64
N GLY A 2 -18.60 -10.87 -42.51
CA GLY A 2 -19.16 -10.40 -41.25
C GLY A 2 -18.03 -10.08 -40.31
N GLY A 3 -17.48 -8.88 -40.38
CA GLY A 3 -16.62 -8.33 -39.34
C GLY A 3 -17.45 -8.19 -38.08
N GLY A 4 -17.33 -9.16 -37.16
CA GLY A 4 -17.86 -9.02 -35.82
C GLY A 4 -17.14 -7.87 -35.14
N ASP A 5 -17.87 -6.78 -34.91
CA ASP A 5 -17.46 -5.68 -34.04
C ASP A 5 -17.36 -6.28 -32.63
N GLY A 6 -16.21 -6.83 -32.30
CA GLY A 6 -15.92 -7.44 -31.00
C GLY A 6 -16.03 -6.34 -29.93
N GLN A 7 -17.18 -6.27 -29.27
CA GLN A 7 -17.45 -5.28 -28.24
C GLN A 7 -16.47 -5.48 -27.08
N THR A 8 -15.42 -4.65 -27.01
CA THR A 8 -14.42 -4.69 -25.93
C THR A 8 -15.10 -4.46 -24.58
N THR A 9 -14.97 -5.42 -23.69
CA THR A 9 -15.48 -5.29 -22.31
C THR A 9 -14.48 -4.50 -21.47
N ASN A 10 -14.93 -3.40 -20.88
CA ASN A 10 -14.10 -2.55 -20.04
C ASN A 10 -14.33 -2.83 -18.55
N ILE A 11 -13.25 -2.88 -17.79
CA ILE A 11 -13.26 -2.93 -16.30
C ILE A 11 -12.54 -1.69 -15.79
N GLN A 12 -13.23 -0.89 -14.97
CA GLN A 12 -12.65 0.29 -14.32
C GLN A 12 -12.08 -0.11 -12.96
N ASN A 13 -10.76 -0.04 -12.81
CA ASN A 13 -10.04 -0.40 -11.59
C ASN A 13 -9.27 0.82 -11.08
N LYS A 14 -9.63 1.31 -9.87
CA LYS A 14 -9.05 2.53 -9.33
C LYS A 14 -8.73 2.37 -7.85
N GLY A 15 -7.69 3.07 -7.35
CA GLY A 15 -7.48 3.19 -5.92
C GLY A 15 -6.02 3.24 -5.49
N SER A 16 -5.62 2.31 -4.65
CA SER A 16 -4.34 2.29 -3.95
C SER A 16 -3.13 2.44 -4.87
N ASP A 17 -2.31 3.47 -4.60
CA ASP A 17 -1.02 3.64 -5.29
C ASP A 17 0.00 2.57 -4.87
N THR A 18 -0.16 1.98 -3.69
CA THR A 18 0.60 0.79 -3.29
C THR A 18 0.41 -0.35 -4.28
N MET A 19 -0.84 -0.58 -4.72
CA MET A 19 -1.19 -1.66 -5.64
C MET A 19 -1.05 -1.27 -7.12
N LEU A 20 -0.69 -0.03 -7.45
CA LEU A 20 -0.77 0.48 -8.82
C LEU A 20 0.06 -0.35 -9.80
N GLN A 21 1.35 -0.59 -9.49
CA GLN A 21 2.23 -1.40 -10.35
C GLN A 21 1.75 -2.84 -10.47
N LEU A 22 1.31 -3.45 -9.37
CA LEU A 22 0.73 -4.79 -9.35
C LEU A 22 -0.53 -4.87 -10.23
N ALA A 23 -1.45 -3.92 -10.08
CA ALA A 23 -2.69 -3.87 -10.85
C ALA A 23 -2.43 -3.66 -12.35
N GLN A 24 -1.44 -2.83 -12.71
CA GLN A 24 -0.99 -2.64 -14.10
C GLN A 24 -0.42 -3.94 -14.67
N ALA A 25 0.47 -4.62 -13.95
CA ALA A 25 1.04 -5.90 -14.36
C ALA A 25 -0.05 -6.98 -14.54
N TRP A 26 -1.02 -7.06 -13.65
CA TRP A 26 -2.18 -7.94 -13.82
C TRP A 26 -2.99 -7.60 -15.07
N SER A 27 -3.29 -6.31 -15.28
CA SER A 27 -4.03 -5.85 -16.45
C SER A 27 -3.35 -6.25 -17.76
N GLU A 28 -2.05 -6.02 -17.86
CA GLU A 28 -1.23 -6.36 -19.04
C GLU A 28 -1.18 -7.88 -19.30
N MET A 29 -1.00 -8.68 -18.25
CA MET A 29 -0.94 -10.14 -18.40
C MET A 29 -2.31 -10.74 -18.70
N TYR A 30 -3.38 -10.22 -18.10
CA TYR A 30 -4.74 -10.67 -18.38
C TYR A 30 -5.17 -10.37 -19.81
N ALA A 31 -4.84 -9.18 -20.33
CA ALA A 31 -5.16 -8.77 -21.70
C ALA A 31 -4.52 -9.68 -22.75
N LYS A 32 -3.32 -10.24 -22.51
CA LYS A 32 -2.67 -11.19 -23.44
C LYS A 32 -3.48 -12.46 -23.64
N LYS A 33 -4.28 -12.87 -22.65
CA LYS A 33 -5.13 -14.07 -22.69
C LYS A 33 -6.58 -13.75 -23.04
N ASN A 34 -7.01 -12.53 -22.75
CA ASN A 34 -8.38 -12.08 -22.93
C ASN A 34 -8.37 -10.75 -23.71
N PRO A 35 -8.06 -10.78 -25.02
CA PRO A 35 -7.88 -9.57 -25.82
C PRO A 35 -9.14 -8.70 -25.92
N ASP A 36 -10.32 -9.30 -25.71
CA ASP A 36 -11.60 -8.60 -25.69
C ASP A 36 -11.93 -7.92 -24.37
N VAL A 37 -11.05 -8.04 -23.35
CA VAL A 37 -11.25 -7.41 -22.04
C VAL A 37 -10.14 -6.40 -21.76
N ARG A 38 -10.54 -5.17 -21.51
CA ARG A 38 -9.63 -4.08 -21.16
C ARG A 38 -9.84 -3.69 -19.68
N VAL A 39 -8.78 -3.82 -18.87
CA VAL A 39 -8.78 -3.34 -17.49
C VAL A 39 -8.08 -1.99 -17.44
N ALA A 40 -8.84 -0.92 -17.24
CA ALA A 40 -8.30 0.44 -17.08
C ALA A 40 -7.91 0.67 -15.62
N VAL A 41 -6.60 0.74 -15.38
CA VAL A 41 -6.04 0.89 -14.01
C VAL A 41 -5.63 2.33 -13.76
N SER A 42 -6.05 2.88 -12.62
CA SER A 42 -5.61 4.20 -12.16
C SER A 42 -5.39 4.24 -10.64
N GLY A 43 -4.44 5.04 -10.20
CA GLY A 43 -4.14 5.30 -8.80
C GLY A 43 -5.03 6.39 -8.18
N GLY A 44 -4.48 7.08 -7.19
CA GLY A 44 -5.12 8.20 -6.48
C GLY A 44 -5.49 7.88 -5.02
N GLY A 45 -5.01 6.73 -4.51
CA GLY A 45 -5.20 6.28 -3.14
C GLY A 45 -6.45 5.43 -2.91
N SER A 46 -6.40 4.60 -1.86
CA SER A 46 -7.51 3.70 -1.49
C SER A 46 -8.83 4.43 -1.25
N GLY A 47 -8.78 5.61 -0.64
CA GLY A 47 -9.96 6.44 -0.40
C GLY A 47 -10.67 6.86 -1.69
N THR A 48 -9.91 7.17 -2.74
CA THR A 48 -10.46 7.52 -4.05
C THR A 48 -11.12 6.30 -4.72
N GLY A 49 -10.52 5.11 -4.62
CA GLY A 49 -11.12 3.86 -5.10
C GLY A 49 -12.44 3.56 -4.39
N ILE A 50 -12.45 3.66 -3.06
CA ILE A 50 -13.64 3.45 -2.22
C ILE A 50 -14.75 4.45 -2.58
N ALA A 51 -14.41 5.73 -2.73
CA ALA A 51 -15.35 6.74 -3.19
C ALA A 51 -15.93 6.39 -4.58
N GLY A 52 -15.10 5.82 -5.48
CA GLY A 52 -15.55 5.33 -6.78
C GLY A 52 -16.57 4.19 -6.67
N ILE A 53 -16.39 3.26 -5.74
CA ILE A 53 -17.37 2.19 -5.43
C ILE A 53 -18.67 2.81 -4.89
N ILE A 54 -18.57 3.70 -3.90
CA ILE A 54 -19.76 4.37 -3.30
C ILE A 54 -20.54 5.15 -4.37
N ASN A 55 -19.86 5.78 -5.31
CA ASN A 55 -20.50 6.53 -6.39
C ASN A 55 -20.89 5.66 -7.61
N GLY A 56 -20.57 4.37 -7.61
CA GLY A 56 -20.90 3.44 -8.70
C GLY A 56 -20.16 3.71 -10.01
N VAL A 57 -19.00 4.41 -9.97
CA VAL A 57 -18.25 4.83 -11.17
C VAL A 57 -17.02 3.95 -11.46
N VAL A 58 -16.72 2.99 -10.59
CA VAL A 58 -15.67 1.97 -10.81
C VAL A 58 -16.23 0.58 -10.56
N ASP A 59 -15.68 -0.42 -11.25
CA ASP A 59 -16.03 -1.83 -11.04
C ASP A 59 -15.23 -2.46 -9.89
N ILE A 60 -13.97 -2.02 -9.72
CA ILE A 60 -13.04 -2.52 -8.71
C ILE A 60 -12.36 -1.34 -8.00
N ALA A 61 -12.36 -1.35 -6.67
CA ALA A 61 -11.48 -0.49 -5.87
C ALA A 61 -10.30 -1.30 -5.33
N ASN A 62 -9.07 -0.90 -5.69
CA ASN A 62 -7.85 -1.41 -5.05
C ASN A 62 -7.61 -0.69 -3.74
N CYS A 63 -7.36 -1.44 -2.67
CA CYS A 63 -7.19 -0.88 -1.33
C CYS A 63 -6.03 -1.53 -0.58
N SER A 64 -5.19 -0.72 0.02
CA SER A 64 -4.11 -1.13 0.92
C SER A 64 -4.45 -0.92 2.41
N ARG A 65 -5.72 -0.83 2.70
CA ARG A 65 -6.38 -0.89 4.00
C ARG A 65 -7.77 -1.48 3.86
N ALA A 66 -8.34 -1.93 4.95
CA ALA A 66 -9.76 -2.31 4.94
C ALA A 66 -10.67 -1.08 4.70
N MET A 67 -11.82 -1.33 4.09
CA MET A 67 -12.90 -0.36 4.01
C MET A 67 -13.41 -0.07 5.42
N LYS A 68 -13.57 1.20 5.77
CA LYS A 68 -14.07 1.61 7.09
C LYS A 68 -15.57 1.31 7.21
N PRO A 69 -16.09 1.04 8.43
CA PRO A 69 -17.52 0.77 8.63
C PRO A 69 -18.44 1.83 8.01
N GLY A 70 -18.15 3.12 8.21
CA GLY A 70 -18.94 4.20 7.62
C GLY A 70 -18.82 4.33 6.10
N GLU A 71 -17.72 3.84 5.48
CA GLU A 71 -17.59 3.75 4.02
C GLU A 71 -18.44 2.60 3.47
N ALA A 72 -18.45 1.45 4.16
CA ALA A 72 -19.27 0.30 3.81
C ALA A 72 -20.78 0.60 3.95
N GLU A 73 -21.16 1.31 5.01
CA GLU A 73 -22.53 1.77 5.22
C GLU A 73 -23.00 2.70 4.12
N LYS A 74 -22.20 3.70 3.74
CA LYS A 74 -22.50 4.60 2.62
C LYS A 74 -22.68 3.85 1.29
N ALA A 75 -21.85 2.85 1.01
CA ALA A 75 -21.98 2.03 -0.19
C ALA A 75 -23.31 1.26 -0.19
N LYS A 76 -23.68 0.68 0.97
CA LYS A 76 -24.93 -0.04 1.16
C LYS A 76 -26.15 0.88 1.05
N GLU A 77 -26.11 2.06 1.65
CA GLU A 77 -27.19 3.06 1.56
C GLU A 77 -27.40 3.53 0.12
N ALA A 78 -26.32 3.82 -0.61
CA ALA A 78 -26.39 4.33 -1.97
C ALA A 78 -26.92 3.30 -2.98
N HIS A 79 -26.66 2.00 -2.77
CA HIS A 79 -26.91 0.97 -3.78
C HIS A 79 -27.74 -0.22 -3.30
N GLY A 80 -28.10 -0.28 -2.03
CA GLY A 80 -28.89 -1.39 -1.46
C GLY A 80 -28.13 -2.71 -1.33
N VAL A 81 -26.78 -2.71 -1.57
CA VAL A 81 -25.95 -3.91 -1.53
C VAL A 81 -24.65 -3.64 -0.77
N GLU A 82 -24.14 -4.65 -0.09
CA GLU A 82 -22.85 -4.57 0.61
C GLU A 82 -21.69 -4.70 -0.36
N ALA A 83 -20.56 -4.05 -0.07
CA ALA A 83 -19.34 -4.24 -0.83
C ALA A 83 -18.77 -5.64 -0.60
N SER A 84 -18.36 -6.32 -1.67
CA SER A 84 -17.63 -7.61 -1.58
C SER A 84 -16.14 -7.35 -1.49
N GLN A 85 -15.47 -8.07 -0.57
CA GLN A 85 -14.03 -7.95 -0.30
C GLN A 85 -13.27 -9.18 -0.78
N PHE A 86 -12.15 -8.95 -1.44
CA PHE A 86 -11.21 -10.00 -1.89
C PHE A 86 -9.81 -9.65 -1.38
N ILE A 87 -9.16 -10.60 -0.68
CA ILE A 87 -7.76 -10.45 -0.27
C ILE A 87 -6.89 -10.90 -1.45
N MET A 88 -6.11 -9.97 -1.99
CA MET A 88 -5.33 -10.17 -3.21
C MET A 88 -3.87 -10.53 -2.95
N GLY A 89 -3.38 -10.26 -1.76
CA GLY A 89 -2.01 -10.49 -1.29
C GLY A 89 -1.77 -9.79 0.03
N LEU A 90 -0.52 -9.85 0.51
CA LEU A 90 -0.07 -9.11 1.67
C LEU A 90 1.06 -8.14 1.28
N ASP A 91 1.17 -7.05 2.01
CA ASP A 91 2.23 -6.05 1.92
C ASP A 91 2.85 -5.85 3.30
N CYS A 92 4.18 -5.84 3.38
CA CYS A 92 4.86 -5.22 4.50
C CYS A 92 4.95 -3.73 4.22
N LEU A 93 4.34 -2.89 5.05
CA LEU A 93 4.57 -1.47 4.99
C LEU A 93 6.00 -1.19 5.44
N ALA A 94 6.90 -0.99 4.48
CA ALA A 94 8.31 -0.80 4.76
C ALA A 94 8.61 0.62 5.23
N VAL A 95 9.54 0.74 6.16
CA VAL A 95 10.13 2.02 6.59
C VAL A 95 11.44 2.19 5.84
N TYR A 96 11.51 3.23 5.02
CA TYR A 96 12.63 3.51 4.12
C TYR A 96 13.52 4.62 4.66
N VAL A 97 14.82 4.42 4.54
CA VAL A 97 15.86 5.43 4.71
C VAL A 97 16.79 5.40 3.51
N HIS A 98 17.64 6.44 3.35
CA HIS A 98 18.70 6.42 2.34
C HIS A 98 19.62 5.21 2.54
N LYS A 99 20.14 4.62 1.46
CA LYS A 99 20.97 3.40 1.52
C LYS A 99 22.16 3.51 2.48
N ASP A 100 22.75 4.70 2.58
CA ASP A 100 23.93 4.97 3.41
C ASP A 100 23.57 5.45 4.84
N ASN A 101 22.29 5.50 5.20
CA ASN A 101 21.86 5.80 6.57
C ASN A 101 22.33 4.68 7.52
N PRO A 102 23.00 4.98 8.64
CA PRO A 102 23.56 3.94 9.52
C PRO A 102 22.50 3.21 10.36
N LEU A 103 21.26 3.72 10.44
CA LEU A 103 20.21 3.06 11.20
C LEU A 103 19.82 1.72 10.55
N GLU A 104 19.78 0.63 11.33
CA GLU A 104 19.44 -0.71 10.86
C GLU A 104 18.03 -1.15 11.28
N LYS A 105 17.56 -0.66 12.42
CA LYS A 105 16.29 -1.05 13.01
C LYS A 105 15.59 0.11 13.69
N ILE A 106 14.27 0.04 13.75
CA ILE A 106 13.42 1.03 14.42
C ILE A 106 12.26 0.33 15.14
N THR A 107 11.72 0.94 16.18
CA THR A 107 10.51 0.44 16.84
C THR A 107 9.27 1.22 16.40
N ILE A 108 8.09 0.62 16.58
CA ILE A 108 6.80 1.31 16.41
C ILE A 108 6.73 2.55 17.29
N GLU A 109 7.23 2.45 18.53
CA GLU A 109 7.27 3.58 19.47
C GLU A 109 8.14 4.73 18.93
N GLN A 110 9.34 4.44 18.42
CA GLN A 110 10.22 5.45 17.81
C GLN A 110 9.58 6.08 16.56
N LEU A 111 8.91 5.29 15.74
CA LEU A 111 8.15 5.82 14.59
C LEU A 111 7.03 6.75 15.07
N GLY A 112 6.31 6.39 16.15
CA GLY A 112 5.32 7.26 16.78
C GLY A 112 5.92 8.57 17.30
N GLN A 113 7.15 8.53 17.85
CA GLN A 113 7.89 9.72 18.31
C GLN A 113 8.40 10.58 17.15
N ILE A 114 8.68 10.00 15.97
CA ILE A 114 9.11 10.74 14.78
C ILE A 114 7.91 11.38 14.07
N PHE A 115 6.84 10.62 13.86
CA PHE A 115 5.71 11.04 13.00
C PHE A 115 4.50 11.60 13.77
N GLY A 116 4.33 11.27 15.06
CA GLY A 116 3.19 11.70 15.86
C GLY A 116 3.30 13.13 16.37
N GLU A 117 2.17 13.81 16.55
CA GLU A 117 2.10 15.24 16.93
C GLU A 117 2.82 15.55 18.25
N ASP A 118 2.74 14.65 19.23
CA ASP A 118 3.41 14.80 20.53
C ASP A 118 4.84 14.21 20.54
N GLY A 119 5.30 13.69 19.42
CA GLY A 119 6.59 13.02 19.33
C GLY A 119 7.75 14.00 19.44
N THR A 120 8.84 13.57 20.06
CA THR A 120 10.00 14.41 20.39
C THR A 120 11.25 14.08 19.60
N ILE A 121 11.24 12.99 18.82
CA ILE A 121 12.37 12.60 17.96
C ILE A 121 12.31 13.41 16.66
N THR A 122 13.30 14.28 16.47
CA THR A 122 13.46 15.13 15.27
C THR A 122 14.84 15.00 14.67
N LYS A 123 15.76 14.30 15.32
CA LYS A 123 17.17 14.17 14.95
C LYS A 123 17.63 12.73 14.93
N TRP A 124 18.53 12.40 14.01
CA TRP A 124 19.13 11.07 13.90
C TRP A 124 19.99 10.71 15.12
N SER A 125 20.70 11.69 15.70
CA SER A 125 21.48 11.51 16.95
C SER A 125 20.62 11.04 18.13
N GLN A 126 19.32 11.37 18.18
CA GLN A 126 18.39 10.87 19.20
C GLN A 126 18.08 9.37 19.04
N LEU A 127 18.38 8.79 17.88
CA LEU A 127 18.27 7.35 17.62
C LEU A 127 19.60 6.62 17.83
N GLY A 128 20.62 7.32 18.32
CA GLY A 128 21.93 6.74 18.64
C GLY A 128 22.79 6.44 17.42
N VAL A 129 22.56 7.13 16.30
CA VAL A 129 23.34 6.98 15.07
C VAL A 129 23.95 8.30 14.65
N ASP A 130 25.09 8.24 13.95
CA ASP A 130 25.71 9.41 13.36
C ASP A 130 24.80 10.00 12.26
N PRO A 131 24.69 11.33 12.19
CA PRO A 131 23.84 11.97 11.19
C PRO A 131 24.30 11.66 9.76
N PRO A 132 23.40 11.21 8.87
CA PRO A 132 23.72 10.98 7.46
C PRO A 132 24.26 12.25 6.80
N GLU A 133 25.43 12.19 6.18
CA GLU A 133 26.13 13.35 5.59
C GLU A 133 26.20 14.58 6.51
N GLY A 134 26.28 14.38 7.83
CA GLY A 134 26.32 15.46 8.82
C GLY A 134 24.99 16.20 9.01
N LYS A 135 23.90 15.73 8.41
CA LYS A 135 22.54 16.31 8.53
C LYS A 135 21.76 15.58 9.62
N ASP A 136 21.71 16.19 10.80
CA ASP A 136 21.06 15.56 11.97
C ASP A 136 19.53 15.63 11.95
N GLU A 137 18.94 16.61 11.28
CA GLU A 137 17.48 16.76 11.20
C GLU A 137 16.84 15.64 10.37
N ILE A 138 15.79 15.04 10.91
CA ILE A 138 14.99 14.02 10.22
C ILE A 138 13.99 14.69 9.27
N VAL A 139 14.08 14.39 7.99
CA VAL A 139 13.10 14.79 6.97
C VAL A 139 12.02 13.70 6.86
N ARG A 140 10.81 13.98 7.34
CA ARG A 140 9.70 13.03 7.30
C ARG A 140 9.00 13.05 5.95
N LEU A 141 8.93 11.90 5.30
CA LEU A 141 8.17 11.68 4.06
C LEU A 141 6.91 10.90 4.40
N SER A 142 5.76 11.50 4.17
CA SER A 142 4.45 10.92 4.43
C SER A 142 3.66 10.75 3.13
N ARG A 143 2.40 10.39 3.26
CA ARG A 143 1.47 10.24 2.15
C ARG A 143 0.29 11.19 2.34
N GLN A 144 -0.43 11.47 1.28
CA GLN A 144 -1.68 12.23 1.35
C GLN A 144 -2.76 11.46 2.11
N SER A 145 -3.70 12.18 2.72
CA SER A 145 -4.73 11.61 3.61
C SER A 145 -5.72 10.64 2.94
N ASN A 146 -5.85 10.69 1.61
CA ASN A 146 -6.63 9.73 0.81
C ASN A 146 -5.89 8.40 0.57
N SER A 147 -4.59 8.33 0.88
CA SER A 147 -3.79 7.11 0.78
C SER A 147 -4.19 6.09 1.84
N GLY A 148 -4.43 4.84 1.41
CA GLY A 148 -4.61 3.73 2.34
C GLY A 148 -3.36 3.47 3.19
N THR A 149 -2.18 3.77 2.66
CA THR A 149 -0.89 3.68 3.37
C THR A 149 -0.80 4.71 4.50
N TYR A 150 -1.23 5.96 4.24
CA TYR A 150 -1.33 6.99 5.28
C TYR A 150 -2.24 6.54 6.43
N VAL A 151 -3.46 6.08 6.08
CA VAL A 151 -4.45 5.67 7.08
C VAL A 151 -3.94 4.49 7.90
N TYR A 152 -3.41 3.45 7.23
CA TYR A 152 -2.90 2.26 7.91
C TYR A 152 -1.70 2.56 8.81
N PHE A 153 -0.75 3.38 8.35
CA PHE A 153 0.40 3.82 9.15
C PHE A 153 -0.07 4.62 10.38
N LYS A 154 -1.04 5.53 10.19
CA LYS A 154 -1.62 6.29 11.31
C LYS A 154 -2.21 5.36 12.36
N GLU A 155 -3.05 4.41 11.95
CA GLU A 155 -3.77 3.50 12.86
C GLU A 155 -2.82 2.51 13.58
N THR A 156 -1.65 2.21 12.99
CA THR A 156 -0.71 1.21 13.54
C THR A 156 0.41 1.84 14.36
N VAL A 157 0.86 3.05 13.98
CA VAL A 157 2.08 3.67 14.49
C VAL A 157 1.78 4.88 15.38
N ILE A 158 0.77 5.68 15.04
CA ILE A 158 0.43 6.87 15.82
C ILE A 158 -0.51 6.46 16.98
N PRO A 159 -0.25 6.91 18.20
CA PRO A 159 -1.14 6.60 19.34
C PRO A 159 -2.59 7.00 19.06
N GLU A 160 -3.53 6.20 19.57
CA GLU A 160 -4.97 6.43 19.38
C GLU A 160 -5.37 7.84 19.79
N GLY A 161 -6.23 8.46 18.97
CA GLY A 161 -6.70 9.84 19.18
C GLY A 161 -5.71 10.92 18.77
N LYS A 162 -4.49 10.56 18.36
CA LYS A 162 -3.45 11.49 17.94
C LYS A 162 -3.38 11.67 16.42
N SER A 163 -2.74 12.75 16.00
CA SER A 163 -2.52 13.10 14.61
C SER A 163 -1.04 13.03 14.23
N PHE A 164 -0.77 13.11 12.92
CA PHE A 164 0.61 13.29 12.45
C PHE A 164 1.14 14.67 12.88
N LYS A 165 2.43 14.72 13.20
CA LYS A 165 3.16 15.97 13.43
C LYS A 165 3.19 16.78 12.13
N PRO A 166 2.86 18.09 12.15
CA PRO A 166 3.00 18.96 10.99
C PRO A 166 4.43 19.00 10.45
N GLY A 167 4.58 19.33 9.15
CA GLY A 167 5.87 19.55 8.51
C GLY A 167 6.48 18.31 7.85
N SER A 168 5.73 17.22 7.67
CA SER A 168 6.10 16.16 6.73
C SER A 168 5.88 16.61 5.28
N LEU A 169 6.63 16.00 4.36
CA LEU A 169 6.41 16.13 2.92
C LEU A 169 5.43 15.03 2.50
N ASP A 170 4.24 15.42 2.08
CA ASP A 170 3.16 14.49 1.77
C ASP A 170 3.16 14.12 0.29
N MET A 171 3.63 12.92 -0.03
CA MET A 171 3.76 12.40 -1.39
C MET A 171 2.43 11.81 -1.91
N HIS A 172 2.18 11.97 -3.20
CA HIS A 172 1.02 11.39 -3.88
C HIS A 172 1.12 9.86 -3.93
N GLY A 173 2.25 9.34 -4.42
CA GLY A 173 2.45 7.93 -4.73
C GLY A 173 3.49 7.23 -3.87
N SER A 174 3.45 5.91 -3.87
CA SER A 174 4.44 5.06 -3.21
C SER A 174 5.82 5.22 -3.82
N LYS A 175 5.89 5.33 -5.15
CA LYS A 175 7.13 5.52 -5.90
C LYS A 175 7.84 6.82 -5.50
N GLU A 176 7.10 7.91 -5.37
CA GLU A 176 7.65 9.22 -4.99
C GLU A 176 8.32 9.21 -3.60
N VAL A 177 7.73 8.48 -2.63
CA VAL A 177 8.35 8.31 -1.31
C VAL A 177 9.73 7.68 -1.44
N VAL A 178 9.85 6.58 -2.18
CA VAL A 178 11.11 5.86 -2.36
C VAL A 178 12.13 6.70 -3.12
N GLU A 179 11.72 7.34 -4.22
CA GLU A 179 12.60 8.20 -5.03
C GLU A 179 13.13 9.41 -4.23
N LEU A 180 12.30 10.04 -3.40
CA LEU A 180 12.73 11.17 -2.59
C LEU A 180 13.61 10.71 -1.42
N THR A 181 13.32 9.55 -0.82
CA THR A 181 14.20 8.94 0.19
C THR A 181 15.59 8.67 -0.38
N ALA A 182 15.67 8.13 -1.60
CA ALA A 182 16.94 7.87 -2.29
C ALA A 182 17.79 9.12 -2.57
N LYS A 183 17.15 10.29 -2.67
CA LYS A 183 17.80 11.59 -2.97
C LYS A 183 18.04 12.44 -1.72
N THR A 184 17.59 12.01 -0.55
CA THR A 184 17.60 12.81 0.67
C THR A 184 18.21 12.00 1.82
N PRO A 185 19.53 12.12 2.09
CA PRO A 185 20.21 11.32 3.12
C PRO A 185 19.59 11.37 4.52
N GLY A 186 19.01 12.51 4.91
CA GLY A 186 18.31 12.70 6.18
C GLY A 186 16.83 12.27 6.19
N ALA A 187 16.31 11.67 5.10
CA ALA A 187 14.91 11.30 5.01
C ALA A 187 14.59 9.97 5.69
N ILE A 188 13.38 9.91 6.26
CA ILE A 188 12.68 8.69 6.64
C ILE A 188 11.29 8.73 6.03
N GLY A 189 10.87 7.64 5.40
CA GLY A 189 9.58 7.52 4.77
C GLY A 189 8.98 6.14 4.94
N TYR A 190 7.72 5.98 4.57
CA TYR A 190 7.03 4.68 4.60
C TYR A 190 6.25 4.45 3.32
N SER A 191 6.33 3.22 2.80
CA SER A 191 5.65 2.81 1.57
C SER A 191 5.58 1.29 1.48
N GLY A 192 4.83 0.75 0.51
CA GLY A 192 4.78 -0.68 0.26
C GLY A 192 6.17 -1.25 -0.10
N MET A 193 6.48 -2.44 0.40
CA MET A 193 7.79 -3.08 0.19
C MET A 193 8.11 -3.37 -1.28
N GLY A 194 7.09 -3.49 -2.14
CA GLY A 194 7.26 -3.74 -3.57
C GLY A 194 7.88 -2.58 -4.36
N TYR A 195 8.07 -1.41 -3.74
CA TYR A 195 8.70 -0.25 -4.36
C TYR A 195 10.19 -0.10 -4.03
N ALA A 196 10.76 -1.01 -3.24
CA ALA A 196 12.19 -0.96 -2.87
C ALA A 196 13.11 -0.91 -4.10
N THR A 197 14.18 -0.12 -3.99
CA THR A 197 15.27 -0.04 -4.97
C THR A 197 16.61 -0.16 -4.24
N ASP A 198 17.69 -0.38 -4.99
CA ASP A 198 19.05 -0.47 -4.42
C ASP A 198 19.55 0.86 -3.82
N GLU A 199 18.84 1.97 -4.05
CA GLU A 199 19.21 3.30 -3.54
C GLU A 199 18.57 3.62 -2.17
N VAL A 200 17.74 2.74 -1.65
CA VAL A 200 17.11 2.87 -0.33
C VAL A 200 17.33 1.62 0.51
N LYS A 201 17.26 1.79 1.82
CA LYS A 201 17.32 0.71 2.79
C LYS A 201 15.97 0.59 3.49
N MET A 202 15.44 -0.63 3.60
CA MET A 202 14.29 -0.94 4.45
C MET A 202 14.77 -1.31 5.85
N LEU A 203 14.29 -0.60 6.86
CA LEU A 203 14.64 -0.88 8.24
C LEU A 203 13.96 -2.15 8.75
N LEU A 204 14.65 -2.86 9.64
CA LEU A 204 14.00 -3.86 10.49
C LEU A 204 13.06 -3.15 11.46
N VAL A 205 11.87 -3.72 11.70
CA VAL A 205 10.90 -3.12 12.62
C VAL A 205 10.61 -4.03 13.80
N ALA A 206 10.68 -3.46 15.01
CA ALA A 206 10.27 -4.11 16.24
C ALA A 206 9.02 -3.42 16.81
N LYS A 207 8.23 -4.11 17.65
CA LYS A 207 7.06 -3.51 18.29
C LYS A 207 7.48 -2.46 19.30
N LYS A 208 8.45 -2.78 20.17
CA LYS A 208 8.98 -1.89 21.22
C LYS A 208 10.45 -2.14 21.44
N ASP A 209 11.07 -1.32 22.26
CA ASP A 209 12.47 -1.49 22.64
C ASP A 209 12.70 -2.84 23.37
N GLY A 210 13.81 -3.49 23.03
CA GLY A 210 14.15 -4.81 23.52
C GLY A 210 13.50 -5.98 22.77
N ASP A 211 12.48 -5.76 21.97
CA ASP A 211 11.88 -6.80 21.14
C ASP A 211 12.75 -7.13 19.92
N LYS A 212 12.59 -8.35 19.39
CA LYS A 212 13.19 -8.75 18.12
C LYS A 212 12.62 -7.89 16.98
N ALA A 213 13.50 -7.33 16.16
CA ALA A 213 13.14 -6.61 14.96
C ALA A 213 13.11 -7.56 13.75
N PHE A 214 12.15 -7.37 12.85
CA PHE A 214 11.92 -8.21 11.69
C PHE A 214 12.04 -7.42 10.40
N ALA A 215 12.57 -8.07 9.36
CA ALA A 215 12.65 -7.49 8.02
C ALA A 215 11.28 -7.51 7.32
N PRO A 216 10.96 -6.51 6.49
CA PRO A 216 9.81 -6.54 5.61
C PRO A 216 10.05 -7.54 4.46
N ASN A 217 9.63 -8.77 4.65
CA ASN A 217 9.77 -9.84 3.66
C ASN A 217 8.59 -10.82 3.72
N ASN A 218 8.54 -11.75 2.76
CA ASN A 218 7.45 -12.72 2.62
C ASN A 218 7.30 -13.60 3.86
N GLU A 219 8.40 -14.11 4.40
CA GLU A 219 8.37 -15.00 5.56
C GLU A 219 7.75 -14.31 6.77
N ASN A 220 8.24 -13.13 7.12
CA ASN A 220 7.79 -12.37 8.28
C ASN A 220 6.37 -11.78 8.10
N ALA A 221 5.94 -11.55 6.85
CA ALA A 221 4.55 -11.17 6.56
C ALA A 221 3.58 -12.34 6.79
N LEU A 222 3.95 -13.54 6.30
CA LEU A 222 3.12 -14.74 6.41
C LEU A 222 3.05 -15.29 7.84
N SER A 223 4.15 -15.20 8.59
CA SER A 223 4.17 -15.61 10.02
C SER A 223 3.47 -14.60 10.93
N GLY A 224 3.25 -13.35 10.47
CA GLY A 224 2.73 -12.26 11.29
C GLY A 224 3.76 -11.63 12.24
N ASP A 225 5.05 -11.93 12.05
CA ASP A 225 6.14 -11.40 12.86
C ASP A 225 6.45 -9.94 12.53
N TYR A 226 6.32 -9.55 11.24
CA TYR A 226 6.53 -8.15 10.86
C TYR A 226 5.38 -7.28 11.36
N PRO A 227 5.63 -6.27 12.23
CA PRO A 227 4.57 -5.58 12.98
C PRO A 227 3.59 -4.77 12.13
N ILE A 228 4.01 -4.30 10.95
CA ILE A 228 3.20 -3.47 10.05
C ILE A 228 2.95 -4.14 8.70
N ALA A 229 2.66 -5.46 8.74
CA ALA A 229 2.14 -6.19 7.60
C ALA A 229 0.62 -6.01 7.46
N ARG A 230 0.12 -5.97 6.22
CA ARG A 230 -1.29 -5.71 5.92
C ARG A 230 -1.78 -6.48 4.70
N PRO A 231 -3.08 -6.84 4.66
CA PRO A 231 -3.70 -7.33 3.45
C PRO A 231 -3.84 -6.23 2.39
N LEU A 232 -3.73 -6.65 1.13
CA LEU A 232 -4.11 -5.87 -0.04
C LEU A 232 -5.46 -6.36 -0.54
N PHE A 233 -6.37 -5.45 -0.85
CA PHE A 233 -7.76 -5.78 -1.16
C PHE A 233 -8.18 -5.29 -2.55
N MET A 234 -9.08 -6.04 -3.17
CA MET A 234 -10.01 -5.54 -4.15
C MET A 234 -11.42 -5.53 -3.54
N TYR A 235 -12.16 -4.44 -3.78
CA TYR A 235 -13.57 -4.33 -3.43
C TYR A 235 -14.40 -4.17 -4.69
N THR A 236 -15.59 -4.77 -4.69
CA THR A 236 -16.63 -4.55 -5.71
C THR A 236 -17.93 -4.14 -5.03
N LEU A 237 -18.79 -3.44 -5.75
CA LEU A 237 -20.14 -3.14 -5.27
C LEU A 237 -21.02 -4.38 -5.41
N GLY A 238 -21.34 -5.00 -4.28
CA GLY A 238 -22.06 -6.26 -4.28
C GLY A 238 -21.31 -7.40 -4.98
N LYS A 239 -22.04 -8.40 -5.42
CA LYS A 239 -21.49 -9.51 -6.21
C LYS A 239 -20.94 -8.98 -7.54
N PRO A 240 -19.67 -9.25 -7.88
CA PRO A 240 -19.07 -8.73 -9.12
C PRO A 240 -19.79 -9.28 -10.36
N LYS A 241 -19.88 -8.46 -11.41
CA LYS A 241 -20.32 -8.87 -12.74
C LYS A 241 -19.47 -10.03 -13.26
N PRO A 242 -19.96 -10.92 -14.14
CA PRO A 242 -19.24 -12.12 -14.58
C PRO A 242 -17.82 -11.84 -15.09
N HIS A 243 -17.61 -10.82 -15.93
CA HIS A 243 -16.29 -10.45 -16.45
C HIS A 243 -15.35 -9.87 -15.39
N VAL A 244 -15.88 -9.11 -14.43
CA VAL A 244 -15.12 -8.61 -13.28
C VAL A 244 -14.69 -9.76 -12.38
N LYS A 245 -15.62 -10.69 -12.12
CA LYS A 245 -15.33 -11.90 -11.35
C LYS A 245 -14.25 -12.76 -12.00
N ALA A 246 -14.34 -12.97 -13.31
CA ALA A 246 -13.35 -13.72 -14.06
C ALA A 246 -11.93 -13.11 -13.94
N TYR A 247 -11.84 -11.78 -13.99
CA TYR A 247 -10.58 -11.06 -13.77
C TYR A 247 -10.06 -11.24 -12.34
N ILE A 248 -10.89 -11.05 -11.32
CA ILE A 248 -10.50 -11.24 -9.92
C ILE A 248 -10.07 -12.69 -9.65
N ASP A 249 -10.82 -13.67 -10.17
CA ASP A 249 -10.49 -15.10 -10.03
C ASP A 249 -9.14 -15.42 -10.68
N TRP A 250 -8.85 -14.83 -11.85
CA TRP A 250 -7.55 -14.99 -12.49
C TRP A 250 -6.43 -14.34 -11.68
N CYS A 251 -6.62 -13.14 -11.13
CA CYS A 251 -5.64 -12.52 -10.23
C CYS A 251 -5.33 -13.40 -9.01
N LEU A 252 -6.32 -14.13 -8.52
CA LEU A 252 -6.18 -15.08 -7.39
C LEU A 252 -5.68 -16.46 -7.82
N SER A 253 -5.60 -16.77 -9.11
CA SER A 253 -5.06 -18.02 -9.63
C SER A 253 -3.54 -18.13 -9.37
N PRO A 254 -2.95 -19.34 -9.48
CA PRO A 254 -1.49 -19.49 -9.36
C PRO A 254 -0.70 -18.59 -10.30
N GLU A 255 -1.23 -18.30 -11.49
CA GLU A 255 -0.59 -17.40 -12.46
C GLU A 255 -0.67 -15.93 -12.03
N GLY A 256 -1.84 -15.47 -11.61
CA GLY A 256 -2.03 -14.10 -11.09
C GLY A 256 -1.23 -13.86 -9.81
N GLN A 257 -1.05 -14.89 -8.98
CA GLN A 257 -0.26 -14.79 -7.74
C GLN A 257 1.26 -14.77 -7.99
N LYS A 258 1.76 -15.34 -9.10
CA LYS A 258 3.15 -15.12 -9.54
C LYS A 258 3.43 -13.66 -9.89
N VAL A 259 2.42 -12.92 -10.35
CA VAL A 259 2.56 -11.47 -10.59
C VAL A 259 2.71 -10.72 -9.27
N VAL A 260 2.01 -11.15 -8.21
CA VAL A 260 2.17 -10.58 -6.85
C VAL A 260 3.62 -10.71 -6.39
N GLU A 261 4.20 -11.91 -6.49
CA GLU A 261 5.62 -12.16 -6.15
C GLU A 261 6.58 -11.32 -7.01
N ALA A 262 6.36 -11.30 -8.31
CA ALA A 262 7.21 -10.57 -9.26
C ALA A 262 7.20 -9.05 -9.06
N THR A 263 6.13 -8.52 -8.45
CA THR A 263 6.00 -7.10 -8.10
C THR A 263 6.42 -6.79 -6.65
N GLY A 264 7.03 -7.77 -5.94
CA GLY A 264 7.60 -7.59 -4.62
C GLY A 264 6.60 -7.64 -3.47
N TYR A 265 5.41 -8.22 -3.69
CA TYR A 265 4.41 -8.45 -2.64
C TYR A 265 4.27 -9.93 -2.33
N VAL A 266 3.58 -10.22 -1.24
CA VAL A 266 3.37 -11.58 -0.74
C VAL A 266 2.06 -12.14 -1.30
N PRO A 267 2.06 -13.34 -1.89
CA PRO A 267 0.84 -13.97 -2.35
C PRO A 267 -0.24 -14.08 -1.28
N ALA A 268 -1.50 -14.04 -1.71
CA ALA A 268 -2.63 -14.23 -0.81
C ALA A 268 -2.53 -15.58 -0.08
N PRO A 269 -2.85 -15.63 1.22
CA PRO A 269 -2.92 -16.89 1.93
C PRO A 269 -3.87 -17.87 1.22
N LYS A 270 -3.41 -19.11 1.03
CA LYS A 270 -4.28 -20.16 0.50
C LYS A 270 -5.42 -20.41 1.48
N LYS A 271 -6.65 -20.36 0.97
CA LYS A 271 -7.84 -20.74 1.74
C LYS A 271 -7.84 -22.23 2.04
#